data_82e713da6c4d22a20fdb0effcb4c062e
#
_entry.id   82e713da6c4d22a20fdb0effcb4c062e
#
_cell.length_a   1.000
_cell.length_b   1.000
_cell.length_c   1.000
_cell.angle_alpha   90.00
_cell.angle_beta   90.00
_cell.angle_gamma   90.00
#
_symmetry.space_group_name_H-M   'P 1'
#
loop_
_entity.id
_entity.type
_entity.pdbx_description
1 polymer ?
#
loop_
_entity_poly.entity_id
_entity_poly.type
_entity_poly.pdbx_seq_one_letter_code
_entity_poly.pdbx_strand_id
1 'polypeptide(L)'
;MADYRKILGLLLEGRSYRDVVEIVGCSHRDVARVRQEVEARGLTSTVTVSDIELAEWFPDGRRKVSDEYGQPDLARVLASMKANRHFTLLLAWRRYVDTKDAGKKYGYSQFCALFTGYLRTHDLVAVLRHEPGRAMLVDWAGDTMDIVDTITGEVVRAILFVAVLPFSGLMYCRAYADMKSPAWLDAHVQAFAFHGGVTQIVVPDNPTTSTHRTHQNDAERAVNARYQQLADHYQTAIVPARPKKPRDKASAENAVNVVNKRVIGYLEDDVFTTLNELNTAIEERVREINHDIRRADDTTRWERFDTEERELLSPLPDIGFEDVE
;
A
#
# COMPACT_ATOMS: atom_id res chain seq x y z
N MET A 1 7.81 -15.90 3.00
CA MET A 1 8.89 -16.35 2.06
C MET A 1 10.17 -16.44 2.85
N ALA A 2 11.00 -17.45 2.63
CA ALA A 2 12.33 -17.52 3.26
C ALA A 2 13.18 -16.33 2.78
N ASP A 3 13.95 -15.73 3.68
CA ASP A 3 14.91 -14.67 3.33
C ASP A 3 16.15 -15.31 2.72
N TYR A 4 16.07 -15.57 1.41
CA TYR A 4 17.15 -16.26 0.67
C TYR A 4 18.49 -15.51 0.71
N ARG A 5 18.46 -14.16 0.80
CA ARG A 5 19.68 -13.35 0.95
C ARG A 5 20.34 -13.60 2.31
N LYS A 6 19.54 -13.64 3.36
CA LYS A 6 20.04 -13.91 4.71
C LYS A 6 20.56 -15.36 4.85
N ILE A 7 19.84 -16.33 4.24
CA ILE A 7 20.30 -17.72 4.16
C ILE A 7 21.65 -17.81 3.43
N LEU A 8 21.77 -17.15 2.26
CA LEU A 8 23.00 -17.09 1.47
C LEU A 8 24.17 -16.52 2.30
N GLY A 9 23.96 -15.39 2.98
CA GLY A 9 24.97 -14.75 3.82
C GLY A 9 25.48 -15.69 4.91
N LEU A 10 24.58 -16.31 5.67
CA LEU A 10 24.93 -17.21 6.75
C LEU A 10 25.67 -18.49 6.28
N LEU A 11 25.30 -19.02 5.11
CA LEU A 11 26.00 -20.16 4.52
C LEU A 11 27.42 -19.80 4.05
N LEU A 12 27.60 -18.60 3.49
CA LEU A 12 28.92 -18.10 3.09
C LEU A 12 29.81 -17.78 4.31
N GLU A 13 29.23 -17.45 5.47
CA GLU A 13 29.90 -17.32 6.76
C GLU A 13 30.26 -18.68 7.38
N GLY A 14 29.90 -19.80 6.75
CA GLY A 14 30.19 -21.15 7.24
C GLY A 14 29.27 -21.64 8.36
N ARG A 15 28.10 -21.02 8.56
CA ARG A 15 27.13 -21.47 9.56
C ARG A 15 26.53 -22.82 9.21
N SER A 16 26.21 -23.60 10.23
CA SER A 16 25.57 -24.89 10.05
C SER A 16 24.11 -24.75 9.57
N TYR A 17 23.59 -25.78 8.92
CA TYR A 17 22.17 -25.81 8.51
C TYR A 17 21.21 -25.54 9.66
N ARG A 18 21.55 -26.10 10.83
CA ARG A 18 20.69 -25.95 12.04
C ARG A 18 20.66 -24.50 12.51
N ASP A 19 21.81 -23.85 12.54
CA ASP A 19 21.92 -22.44 12.93
C ASP A 19 21.18 -21.53 11.94
N VAL A 20 21.31 -21.79 10.63
CA VAL A 20 20.63 -21.02 9.61
C VAL A 20 19.10 -21.14 9.73
N VAL A 21 18.59 -22.36 9.96
CA VAL A 21 17.15 -22.59 10.18
C VAL A 21 16.66 -21.87 11.42
N GLU A 22 17.41 -21.90 12.52
CA GLU A 22 17.06 -21.24 13.77
C GLU A 22 17.07 -19.71 13.65
N ILE A 23 18.11 -19.13 13.02
CA ILE A 23 18.29 -17.68 12.88
C ILE A 23 17.29 -17.08 11.90
N VAL A 24 16.97 -17.77 10.80
CA VAL A 24 16.12 -17.25 9.72
C VAL A 24 14.66 -17.67 9.89
N GLY A 25 14.38 -18.75 10.62
CA GLY A 25 13.04 -19.32 10.74
C GLY A 25 12.54 -19.94 9.43
N CYS A 26 13.45 -20.57 8.65
CA CYS A 26 13.15 -21.18 7.36
C CYS A 26 13.16 -22.72 7.44
N SER A 27 12.80 -23.41 6.35
CA SER A 27 12.89 -24.87 6.30
C SER A 27 14.29 -25.35 5.94
N HIS A 28 14.66 -26.57 6.37
CA HIS A 28 15.87 -27.23 5.92
C HIS A 28 15.97 -27.35 4.40
N ARG A 29 14.83 -27.49 3.71
CA ARG A 29 14.76 -27.56 2.24
C ARG A 29 15.19 -26.23 1.60
N ASP A 30 14.82 -25.09 2.19
CA ASP A 30 15.22 -23.78 1.67
C ASP A 30 16.73 -23.59 1.82
N VAL A 31 17.31 -23.99 2.95
CA VAL A 31 18.76 -23.94 3.18
C VAL A 31 19.50 -24.83 2.19
N ALA A 32 19.00 -26.06 1.95
CA ALA A 32 19.60 -27.00 0.99
C ALA A 32 19.60 -26.44 -0.44
N ARG A 33 18.48 -25.81 -0.86
CA ARG A 33 18.38 -25.17 -2.18
C ARG A 33 19.41 -24.04 -2.35
N VAL A 34 19.55 -23.18 -1.35
CA VAL A 34 20.52 -22.07 -1.41
C VAL A 34 21.96 -22.63 -1.46
N ARG A 35 22.27 -23.65 -0.67
CA ARG A 35 23.59 -24.27 -0.69
C ARG A 35 23.93 -24.88 -2.06
N GLN A 36 22.98 -25.56 -2.68
CA GLN A 36 23.13 -26.10 -4.02
C GLN A 36 23.50 -25.04 -5.06
N GLU A 37 22.83 -23.87 -4.99
CA GLU A 37 23.13 -22.73 -5.88
C GLU A 37 24.49 -22.09 -5.56
N VAL A 38 24.87 -21.98 -4.29
CA VAL A 38 26.20 -21.50 -3.86
C VAL A 38 27.30 -22.40 -4.45
N GLU A 39 27.15 -23.70 -4.31
CA GLU A 39 28.14 -24.70 -4.83
C GLU A 39 28.16 -24.69 -6.36
N ALA A 40 26.99 -24.69 -7.02
CA ALA A 40 26.91 -24.72 -8.49
C ALA A 40 27.51 -23.47 -9.16
N ARG A 41 27.45 -22.33 -8.50
CA ARG A 41 27.93 -21.04 -9.04
C ARG A 41 29.24 -20.57 -8.45
N GLY A 42 29.82 -21.33 -7.51
CA GLY A 42 31.08 -20.98 -6.86
C GLY A 42 31.05 -19.64 -6.11
N LEU A 43 29.94 -19.33 -5.46
CA LEU A 43 29.74 -18.02 -4.80
C LEU A 43 30.60 -17.94 -3.53
N THR A 44 31.34 -16.84 -3.41
CA THR A 44 32.20 -16.55 -2.25
C THR A 44 31.78 -15.27 -1.51
N SER A 45 30.85 -14.49 -2.06
CA SER A 45 30.38 -13.24 -1.47
C SER A 45 28.92 -12.96 -1.84
N THR A 46 28.17 -12.37 -0.91
CA THR A 46 26.78 -11.89 -1.14
C THR A 46 26.73 -10.61 -1.97
N VAL A 47 27.81 -9.84 -2.04
CA VAL A 47 27.88 -8.54 -2.73
C VAL A 47 27.73 -8.69 -4.24
N THR A 48 28.12 -9.83 -4.79
CA THR A 48 28.06 -10.14 -6.23
C THR A 48 26.69 -10.60 -6.70
N VAL A 49 25.74 -10.85 -5.80
CA VAL A 49 24.41 -11.39 -6.13
C VAL A 49 23.33 -10.33 -5.90
N SER A 50 22.65 -9.92 -6.96
CA SER A 50 21.52 -8.99 -6.89
C SER A 50 20.24 -9.68 -6.36
N ASP A 51 19.28 -8.88 -5.86
CA ASP A 51 17.97 -9.42 -5.45
C ASP A 51 17.18 -9.98 -6.62
N ILE A 52 17.45 -9.50 -7.84
CA ILE A 52 16.84 -9.99 -9.08
C ILE A 52 17.32 -11.43 -9.36
N GLU A 53 18.61 -11.66 -9.30
CA GLU A 53 19.18 -12.99 -9.49
C GLU A 53 18.69 -13.97 -8.41
N LEU A 54 18.60 -13.55 -7.15
CA LEU A 54 18.04 -14.40 -6.10
C LEU A 54 16.57 -14.75 -6.36
N ALA A 55 15.78 -13.83 -6.88
CA ALA A 55 14.38 -14.09 -7.23
C ALA A 55 14.25 -15.05 -8.43
N GLU A 56 15.18 -15.01 -9.38
CA GLU A 56 15.27 -15.96 -10.50
C GLU A 56 15.70 -17.35 -10.04
N TRP A 57 16.67 -17.46 -9.12
CA TRP A 57 17.15 -18.75 -8.62
C TRP A 57 16.16 -19.43 -7.68
N PHE A 58 15.39 -18.64 -6.94
CA PHE A 58 14.41 -19.13 -5.98
C PHE A 58 12.99 -18.62 -6.31
N PRO A 59 12.44 -18.96 -7.48
CA PRO A 59 11.07 -18.58 -7.83
C PRO A 59 10.10 -19.15 -6.79
N ASP A 60 9.09 -18.37 -6.44
CA ASP A 60 8.02 -18.83 -5.54
C ASP A 60 7.21 -19.93 -6.23
N GLY A 61 7.57 -21.18 -5.98
CA GLY A 61 6.92 -22.37 -6.56
C GLY A 61 5.45 -22.57 -6.17
N ARG A 62 4.93 -21.75 -5.25
CA ARG A 62 3.52 -21.73 -4.90
C ARG A 62 2.67 -21.00 -5.95
N ARG A 63 3.28 -20.11 -6.74
CA ARG A 63 2.66 -19.50 -7.93
C ARG A 63 3.01 -20.36 -9.14
N LYS A 64 2.27 -21.46 -9.34
CA LYS A 64 2.27 -22.11 -10.66
C LYS A 64 1.74 -21.09 -11.66
N VAL A 65 2.62 -20.56 -12.48
CA VAL A 65 2.23 -19.85 -13.71
C VAL A 65 1.42 -20.87 -14.51
N SER A 66 0.14 -20.62 -14.65
CA SER A 66 -0.71 -21.54 -15.42
C SER A 66 -0.43 -21.29 -16.91
N ASP A 67 0.03 -22.30 -17.61
CA ASP A 67 0.24 -22.24 -19.07
C ASP A 67 -1.07 -21.98 -19.83
N GLU A 68 -2.22 -22.10 -19.18
CA GLU A 68 -3.55 -21.82 -19.73
C GLU A 68 -3.80 -20.32 -19.92
N TYR A 69 -3.09 -19.45 -19.16
CA TYR A 69 -3.27 -18.00 -19.20
C TYR A 69 -2.07 -17.31 -19.85
N GLY A 70 -2.35 -16.42 -20.80
CA GLY A 70 -1.35 -15.53 -21.37
C GLY A 70 -0.77 -14.61 -20.31
N GLN A 71 0.55 -14.58 -20.18
CA GLN A 71 1.20 -13.77 -19.15
C GLN A 71 1.30 -12.30 -19.59
N PRO A 72 0.92 -11.32 -18.74
CA PRO A 72 1.08 -9.91 -19.05
C PRO A 72 2.56 -9.50 -18.96
N ASP A 73 3.01 -8.65 -19.88
CA ASP A 73 4.33 -8.00 -19.82
C ASP A 73 4.31 -6.85 -18.81
N LEU A 74 4.52 -7.19 -17.53
CA LEU A 74 4.44 -6.23 -16.43
C LEU A 74 5.59 -5.21 -16.44
N ALA A 75 6.75 -5.57 -17.01
CA ALA A 75 7.86 -4.64 -17.20
C ALA A 75 7.47 -3.51 -18.19
N ARG A 76 6.85 -3.89 -19.29
CA ARG A 76 6.35 -2.94 -20.29
C ARG A 76 5.21 -2.09 -19.73
N VAL A 77 4.32 -2.66 -18.93
CA VAL A 77 3.27 -1.90 -18.23
C VAL A 77 3.89 -0.82 -17.37
N LEU A 78 4.86 -1.16 -16.51
CA LEU A 78 5.54 -0.19 -15.66
C LEU A 78 6.28 0.88 -16.48
N ALA A 79 6.99 0.49 -17.54
CA ALA A 79 7.69 1.43 -18.41
C ALA A 79 6.71 2.41 -19.08
N SER A 80 5.56 1.92 -19.54
CA SER A 80 4.51 2.77 -20.13
C SER A 80 3.89 3.72 -19.11
N MET A 81 3.68 3.27 -17.87
CA MET A 81 3.21 4.13 -16.78
C MET A 81 4.18 5.24 -16.46
N LYS A 82 5.50 4.98 -16.50
CA LYS A 82 6.54 6.01 -16.30
C LYS A 82 6.64 7.00 -17.48
N ALA A 83 6.53 6.50 -18.70
CA ALA A 83 6.68 7.31 -19.91
C ALA A 83 5.47 8.20 -20.20
N ASN A 84 4.26 7.79 -19.77
CA ASN A 84 3.01 8.49 -20.05
C ASN A 84 2.15 8.58 -18.79
N ARG A 85 2.04 9.79 -18.24
CA ARG A 85 1.25 10.07 -17.03
C ARG A 85 -0.23 9.72 -17.14
N HIS A 86 -0.77 9.66 -18.37
CA HIS A 86 -2.17 9.29 -18.62
C HIS A 86 -2.36 7.77 -18.85
N PHE A 87 -1.26 6.98 -18.78
CA PHE A 87 -1.35 5.54 -18.96
C PHE A 87 -1.73 4.88 -17.63
N THR A 88 -2.97 4.41 -17.57
CA THR A 88 -3.54 3.82 -16.34
C THR A 88 -3.37 2.30 -16.30
N LEU A 89 -3.45 1.72 -15.10
CA LEU A 89 -3.40 0.27 -14.91
C LEU A 89 -4.60 -0.42 -15.60
N LEU A 90 -5.77 0.22 -15.60
CA LEU A 90 -6.96 -0.25 -16.33
C LEU A 90 -6.71 -0.28 -17.83
N LEU A 91 -6.08 0.77 -18.39
CA LEU A 91 -5.71 0.81 -19.80
C LEU A 91 -4.70 -0.30 -20.15
N ALA A 92 -3.73 -0.55 -19.26
CA ALA A 92 -2.78 -1.64 -19.39
C ALA A 92 -3.48 -3.00 -19.46
N TRP A 93 -4.43 -3.23 -18.55
CA TRP A 93 -5.23 -4.45 -18.54
C TRP A 93 -6.09 -4.60 -19.80
N ARG A 94 -6.78 -3.55 -20.25
CA ARG A 94 -7.55 -3.59 -21.50
C ARG A 94 -6.68 -3.97 -22.69
N ARG A 95 -5.49 -3.34 -22.82
CA ARG A 95 -4.53 -3.69 -23.87
C ARG A 95 -4.04 -5.14 -23.77
N TYR A 96 -3.82 -5.65 -22.55
CA TYR A 96 -3.49 -7.05 -22.33
C TYR A 96 -4.61 -7.99 -22.77
N VAL A 97 -5.87 -7.68 -22.46
CA VAL A 97 -7.03 -8.47 -22.88
C VAL A 97 -7.16 -8.50 -24.41
N ASP A 98 -6.90 -7.36 -25.07
CA ASP A 98 -6.99 -7.21 -26.51
C ASP A 98 -5.82 -7.86 -27.28
N THR A 99 -4.79 -8.38 -26.60
CA THR A 99 -3.69 -9.10 -27.29
C THR A 99 -4.20 -10.38 -27.94
N LYS A 100 -3.72 -10.64 -29.16
CA LYS A 100 -4.11 -11.83 -29.96
C LYS A 100 -3.40 -13.11 -29.51
N ASP A 101 -2.64 -13.08 -28.42
CA ASP A 101 -1.90 -14.24 -27.95
C ASP A 101 -2.85 -15.37 -27.54
N ALA A 102 -2.42 -16.60 -27.80
CA ALA A 102 -3.15 -17.80 -27.41
C ALA A 102 -3.19 -17.93 -25.90
N GLY A 103 -4.37 -18.22 -25.34
CA GLY A 103 -4.58 -18.46 -23.92
C GLY A 103 -5.69 -17.59 -23.32
N LYS A 104 -6.21 -18.02 -22.18
CA LYS A 104 -7.17 -17.25 -21.41
C LYS A 104 -6.51 -15.97 -20.92
N LYS A 105 -7.29 -14.93 -20.66
CA LYS A 105 -6.81 -13.68 -20.10
C LYS A 105 -7.23 -13.56 -18.64
N TYR A 106 -6.33 -13.04 -17.81
CA TYR A 106 -6.64 -12.74 -16.41
C TYR A 106 -7.69 -11.64 -16.30
N GLY A 107 -8.63 -11.77 -15.35
CA GLY A 107 -9.50 -10.67 -14.97
C GLY A 107 -8.70 -9.51 -14.36
N TYR A 108 -9.33 -8.34 -14.22
CA TYR A 108 -8.66 -7.13 -13.74
C TYR A 108 -8.01 -7.31 -12.36
N SER A 109 -8.75 -7.88 -11.40
CA SER A 109 -8.23 -8.13 -10.04
C SER A 109 -6.97 -9.00 -10.05
N GLN A 110 -6.97 -10.08 -10.84
CA GLN A 110 -5.82 -10.96 -10.95
C GLN A 110 -4.64 -10.27 -11.65
N PHE A 111 -4.90 -9.46 -12.66
CA PHE A 111 -3.89 -8.63 -13.32
C PHE A 111 -3.26 -7.63 -12.33
N CYS A 112 -4.06 -6.96 -11.51
CA CYS A 112 -3.58 -6.09 -10.44
C CYS A 112 -2.73 -6.84 -9.41
N ALA A 113 -3.15 -8.06 -9.02
CA ALA A 113 -2.37 -8.90 -8.10
C ALA A 113 -1.01 -9.30 -8.68
N LEU A 114 -0.95 -9.64 -9.98
CA LEU A 114 0.31 -9.93 -10.68
C LEU A 114 1.21 -8.69 -10.74
N PHE A 115 0.65 -7.53 -11.08
CA PHE A 115 1.38 -6.26 -11.12
C PHE A 115 1.93 -5.88 -9.73
N THR A 116 1.12 -6.00 -8.68
CA THR A 116 1.53 -5.79 -7.30
C THR A 116 2.68 -6.72 -6.91
N GLY A 117 2.57 -8.00 -7.26
CA GLY A 117 3.65 -8.98 -7.05
C GLY A 117 4.93 -8.60 -7.77
N TYR A 118 4.82 -8.14 -9.02
CA TYR A 118 5.95 -7.65 -9.80
C TYR A 118 6.64 -6.45 -9.14
N LEU A 119 5.87 -5.44 -8.75
CA LEU A 119 6.40 -4.25 -8.07
C LEU A 119 7.15 -4.60 -6.77
N ARG A 120 6.60 -5.54 -5.99
CA ARG A 120 7.22 -6.00 -4.73
C ARG A 120 8.51 -6.75 -4.98
N THR A 121 8.54 -7.66 -5.96
CA THR A 121 9.72 -8.48 -6.27
C THR A 121 10.88 -7.61 -6.76
N HIS A 122 10.59 -6.55 -7.51
CA HIS A 122 11.60 -5.68 -8.12
C HIS A 122 11.87 -4.39 -7.33
N ASP A 123 11.33 -4.23 -6.12
CA ASP A 123 11.52 -3.06 -5.26
C ASP A 123 11.05 -1.71 -5.88
N LEU A 124 10.01 -1.74 -6.71
CA LEU A 124 9.61 -0.62 -7.54
C LEU A 124 8.45 0.21 -6.96
N VAL A 125 7.92 -0.17 -5.79
CA VAL A 125 6.79 0.55 -5.15
C VAL A 125 7.15 2.01 -4.86
N ALA A 126 8.39 2.27 -4.44
CA ALA A 126 8.85 3.63 -4.14
C ALA A 126 8.86 4.55 -5.36
N VAL A 127 9.03 3.99 -6.56
CA VAL A 127 9.08 4.77 -7.82
C VAL A 127 7.71 5.36 -8.16
N LEU A 128 6.62 4.60 -7.92
CA LEU A 128 5.27 5.05 -8.25
C LEU A 128 4.71 6.07 -7.26
N ARG A 129 5.25 6.15 -6.04
CA ARG A 129 4.75 7.03 -4.98
C ARG A 129 4.88 8.51 -5.27
N HIS A 130 5.90 8.90 -6.00
CA HIS A 130 6.22 10.32 -6.26
C HIS A 130 5.70 10.81 -7.61
N GLU A 131 4.97 9.97 -8.34
CA GLU A 131 4.31 10.37 -9.57
C GLU A 131 2.86 10.81 -9.28
N PRO A 132 2.40 11.91 -9.88
CA PRO A 132 1.06 12.44 -9.61
C PRO A 132 -0.03 11.43 -10.02
N GLY A 133 -1.07 11.31 -9.21
CA GLY A 133 -2.22 10.42 -9.44
C GLY A 133 -1.93 8.92 -9.30
N ARG A 134 -0.71 8.52 -8.93
CA ARG A 134 -0.32 7.10 -8.90
C ARG A 134 -0.67 6.40 -7.60
N ALA A 135 -0.46 7.04 -6.46
CA ALA A 135 -0.59 6.38 -5.17
C ALA A 135 -1.37 7.23 -4.17
N MET A 136 -2.16 6.55 -3.33
CA MET A 136 -2.70 7.07 -2.08
C MET A 136 -2.13 6.24 -0.94
N LEU A 137 -1.48 6.88 0.01
CA LEU A 137 -1.00 6.23 1.23
C LEU A 137 -2.07 6.37 2.30
N VAL A 138 -2.35 5.28 3.02
CA VAL A 138 -3.38 5.26 4.05
C VAL A 138 -2.87 4.61 5.32
N ASP A 139 -3.27 5.17 6.46
CA ASP A 139 -2.90 4.66 7.78
C ASP A 139 -3.92 5.09 8.84
N TRP A 140 -3.93 4.41 9.98
CA TRP A 140 -4.54 4.89 11.20
C TRP A 140 -3.53 5.71 11.99
N ALA A 141 -3.91 6.90 12.45
CA ALA A 141 -3.09 7.64 13.39
C ALA A 141 -2.99 6.85 14.70
N GLY A 142 -1.77 6.80 15.28
CA GLY A 142 -1.55 6.09 16.55
C GLY A 142 -2.20 6.80 17.75
N ASP A 143 -2.35 8.11 17.67
CA ASP A 143 -2.99 8.93 18.70
C ASP A 143 -4.51 8.99 18.45
N THR A 144 -5.28 9.16 19.52
CA THR A 144 -6.75 9.19 19.54
C THR A 144 -7.26 10.52 20.06
N MET A 145 -8.52 10.83 19.76
CA MET A 145 -9.24 11.98 20.34
C MET A 145 -10.44 11.52 21.14
N ASP A 146 -10.74 12.23 22.20
CA ASP A 146 -11.79 11.87 23.13
C ASP A 146 -13.12 12.53 22.73
N ILE A 147 -14.20 11.74 22.80
CA ILE A 147 -15.60 12.21 22.71
C ILE A 147 -16.22 11.96 24.08
N VAL A 148 -16.75 13.02 24.68
CA VAL A 148 -17.28 12.98 26.04
C VAL A 148 -18.80 13.05 26.02
N ASP A 149 -19.48 12.02 26.52
CA ASP A 149 -20.90 12.10 26.83
C ASP A 149 -21.11 13.05 28.00
N THR A 150 -21.72 14.21 27.75
CA THR A 150 -21.93 15.26 28.76
C THR A 150 -22.94 14.87 29.84
N ILE A 151 -23.75 13.81 29.64
CA ILE A 151 -24.77 13.34 30.58
C ILE A 151 -24.16 12.30 31.52
N THR A 152 -23.45 11.32 30.95
CA THR A 152 -22.88 10.19 31.71
C THR A 152 -21.44 10.43 32.15
N GLY A 153 -20.72 11.36 31.49
CA GLY A 153 -19.28 11.57 31.67
C GLY A 153 -18.44 10.46 31.06
N GLU A 154 -19.04 9.55 30.28
CA GLU A 154 -18.31 8.48 29.61
C GLU A 154 -17.48 9.04 28.48
N VAL A 155 -16.24 8.54 28.35
CA VAL A 155 -15.30 8.96 27.31
C VAL A 155 -15.12 7.83 26.32
N VAL A 156 -15.40 8.13 25.05
CA VAL A 156 -15.17 7.22 23.91
C VAL A 156 -13.99 7.74 23.10
N ARG A 157 -13.02 6.88 22.82
CA ARG A 157 -11.84 7.25 22.02
C ARG A 157 -12.11 7.06 20.55
N ALA A 158 -12.04 8.16 19.81
CA ALA A 158 -12.10 8.15 18.36
C ALA A 158 -10.69 7.99 17.76
N ILE A 159 -10.59 7.18 16.72
CA ILE A 159 -9.36 6.86 16.01
C ILE A 159 -9.36 7.56 14.67
N LEU A 160 -8.25 8.19 14.28
CA LEU A 160 -8.19 8.98 13.06
C LEU A 160 -7.63 8.17 11.90
N PHE A 161 -8.39 8.11 10.81
CA PHE A 161 -7.91 7.62 9.53
C PHE A 161 -7.25 8.76 8.77
N VAL A 162 -6.10 8.49 8.16
CA VAL A 162 -5.33 9.45 7.37
C VAL A 162 -5.10 8.88 5.99
N ALA A 163 -5.41 9.67 4.96
CA ALA A 163 -5.04 9.38 3.58
C ALA A 163 -4.27 10.56 3.00
N VAL A 164 -3.22 10.28 2.23
CA VAL A 164 -2.40 11.31 1.60
C VAL A 164 -2.02 10.94 0.18
N LEU A 165 -2.08 11.90 -0.72
CA LEU A 165 -1.48 11.81 -2.05
C LEU A 165 -0.02 12.26 -1.94
N PRO A 166 0.97 11.38 -2.05
CA PRO A 166 2.35 11.72 -1.69
C PRO A 166 3.00 12.71 -2.67
N PHE A 167 2.50 12.86 -3.87
CA PHE A 167 2.99 13.85 -4.84
C PHE A 167 2.64 15.28 -4.42
N SER A 168 1.37 15.62 -4.30
CA SER A 168 0.92 16.95 -3.85
C SER A 168 1.06 17.15 -2.35
N GLY A 169 1.00 16.06 -1.59
CA GLY A 169 0.86 16.06 -0.14
C GLY A 169 -0.58 16.36 0.31
N LEU A 170 -1.57 16.37 -0.62
CA LEU A 170 -2.97 16.59 -0.29
C LEU A 170 -3.42 15.53 0.70
N MET A 171 -4.02 15.98 1.80
CA MET A 171 -4.31 15.16 2.97
C MET A 171 -5.80 15.12 3.23
N TYR A 172 -6.27 13.92 3.58
CA TYR A 172 -7.59 13.65 4.12
C TYR A 172 -7.45 13.05 5.51
N CYS A 173 -8.32 13.45 6.43
CA CYS A 173 -8.38 12.88 7.77
C CYS A 173 -9.83 12.84 8.26
N ARG A 174 -10.21 11.74 8.94
CA ARG A 174 -11.52 11.56 9.53
C ARG A 174 -11.44 10.66 10.75
N ALA A 175 -12.23 10.98 11.78
CA ALA A 175 -12.33 10.17 12.99
C ALA A 175 -13.40 9.09 12.86
N TYR A 176 -13.13 7.94 13.47
CA TYR A 176 -13.99 6.76 13.54
C TYR A 176 -14.06 6.22 14.97
N ALA A 177 -15.15 5.55 15.30
CA ALA A 177 -15.33 4.93 16.62
C ALA A 177 -14.47 3.68 16.82
N ASP A 178 -14.08 3.00 15.73
CA ASP A 178 -13.22 1.81 15.78
C ASP A 178 -12.42 1.65 14.47
N MET A 179 -11.51 0.66 14.45
CA MET A 179 -10.68 0.30 13.28
C MET A 179 -11.19 -0.96 12.56
N LYS A 180 -12.45 -1.33 12.74
CA LYS A 180 -12.98 -2.54 12.11
C LYS A 180 -13.11 -2.39 10.60
N SER A 181 -13.35 -3.51 9.91
CA SER A 181 -13.46 -3.55 8.45
C SER A 181 -14.48 -2.55 7.86
N PRO A 182 -15.68 -2.38 8.42
CA PRO A 182 -16.63 -1.39 7.90
C PRO A 182 -16.08 0.04 7.96
N ALA A 183 -15.48 0.45 9.09
CA ALA A 183 -14.87 1.76 9.24
C ALA A 183 -13.70 1.96 8.28
N TRP A 184 -12.88 0.90 8.07
CA TRP A 184 -11.77 0.92 7.12
C TRP A 184 -12.24 1.13 5.68
N LEU A 185 -13.28 0.41 5.26
CA LEU A 185 -13.83 0.51 3.91
C LEU A 185 -14.49 1.87 3.69
N ASP A 186 -15.33 2.34 4.63
CA ASP A 186 -15.93 3.67 4.56
C ASP A 186 -14.87 4.76 4.48
N ALA A 187 -13.80 4.66 5.26
CA ALA A 187 -12.71 5.63 5.25
C ALA A 187 -12.07 5.79 3.85
N HIS A 188 -11.94 4.70 3.10
CA HIS A 188 -11.45 4.76 1.72
C HIS A 188 -12.46 5.39 0.77
N VAL A 189 -13.75 5.04 0.91
CA VAL A 189 -14.83 5.65 0.11
C VAL A 189 -14.83 7.16 0.30
N GLN A 190 -14.79 7.62 1.56
CA GLN A 190 -14.77 9.06 1.88
C GLN A 190 -13.48 9.74 1.39
N ALA A 191 -12.33 9.08 1.48
CA ALA A 191 -11.07 9.62 0.97
C ALA A 191 -11.10 9.78 -0.56
N PHE A 192 -11.62 8.79 -1.31
CA PHE A 192 -11.78 8.90 -2.76
C PHE A 192 -12.75 10.02 -3.13
N ALA A 193 -13.87 10.14 -2.41
CA ALA A 193 -14.82 11.23 -2.61
C ALA A 193 -14.18 12.60 -2.35
N PHE A 194 -13.39 12.75 -1.28
CA PHE A 194 -12.66 13.97 -0.95
C PHE A 194 -11.64 14.35 -2.03
N HIS A 195 -10.88 13.39 -2.55
CA HIS A 195 -9.92 13.63 -3.63
C HIS A 195 -10.59 13.86 -4.98
N GLY A 196 -11.88 13.54 -5.11
CA GLY A 196 -12.63 13.66 -6.37
C GLY A 196 -12.19 12.65 -7.43
N GLY A 197 -11.56 11.56 -7.04
CA GLY A 197 -11.07 10.52 -7.95
C GLY A 197 -10.25 9.44 -7.25
N VAL A 198 -9.78 8.48 -8.03
CA VAL A 198 -9.12 7.26 -7.56
C VAL A 198 -7.70 7.16 -8.09
N THR A 199 -6.75 6.87 -7.21
CA THR A 199 -5.35 6.62 -7.58
C THR A 199 -5.16 5.22 -8.17
N GLN A 200 -4.08 5.02 -8.93
CA GLN A 200 -3.76 3.72 -9.54
C GLN A 200 -3.51 2.63 -8.49
N ILE A 201 -2.89 3.01 -7.36
CA ILE A 201 -2.63 2.11 -6.23
C ILE A 201 -3.01 2.77 -4.91
N VAL A 202 -3.45 1.95 -3.97
CA VAL A 202 -3.58 2.30 -2.55
C VAL A 202 -2.51 1.55 -1.77
N VAL A 203 -1.80 2.24 -0.90
CA VAL A 203 -0.68 1.70 -0.13
C VAL A 203 -1.00 1.78 1.37
N PRO A 204 -1.63 0.77 1.96
CA PRO A 204 -1.86 0.70 3.41
C PRO A 204 -0.57 0.35 4.15
N ASP A 205 -0.40 0.91 5.38
CA ASP A 205 0.67 0.51 6.30
C ASP A 205 0.31 -0.79 7.03
N ASN A 206 0.01 -1.84 6.27
CA ASN A 206 -0.21 -3.22 6.76
C ASN A 206 -1.11 -3.37 8.02
N PRO A 207 -2.25 -2.69 8.17
CA PRO A 207 -3.14 -2.93 9.29
C PRO A 207 -3.76 -4.33 9.18
N THR A 208 -4.08 -4.93 10.32
CA THR A 208 -4.69 -6.26 10.38
C THR A 208 -6.06 -6.32 9.70
N THR A 209 -6.76 -5.19 9.62
CA THR A 209 -8.05 -5.04 8.92
C THR A 209 -7.94 -5.06 7.40
N SER A 210 -6.80 -4.67 6.83
CA SER A 210 -6.57 -4.67 5.39
C SER A 210 -5.90 -5.94 4.88
N THR A 211 -5.15 -6.63 5.75
CA THR A 211 -4.40 -7.83 5.38
C THR A 211 -4.47 -8.87 6.50
N HIS A 212 -4.45 -10.15 6.16
CA HIS A 212 -4.33 -11.24 7.13
C HIS A 212 -3.19 -12.19 6.72
N ARG A 213 -2.67 -12.92 7.70
CA ARG A 213 -1.69 -13.97 7.43
C ARG A 213 -2.41 -15.18 6.86
N THR A 214 -1.96 -15.67 5.72
CA THR A 214 -2.52 -16.86 5.09
C THR A 214 -2.16 -18.14 5.87
N HIS A 215 -0.98 -18.15 6.54
CA HIS A 215 -0.52 -19.21 7.45
C HIS A 215 0.34 -18.61 8.56
N GLN A 216 0.44 -19.29 9.70
CA GLN A 216 1.25 -18.84 10.86
C GLN A 216 2.72 -18.56 10.51
N ASN A 217 3.26 -19.22 9.48
CA ASN A 217 4.66 -19.09 9.03
C ASN A 217 4.83 -18.25 7.76
N ASP A 218 3.76 -17.69 7.18
CA ASP A 218 3.83 -16.84 6.00
C ASP A 218 4.05 -15.38 6.41
N ALA A 219 5.17 -14.80 5.98
CA ALA A 219 5.46 -13.38 6.15
C ALA A 219 4.62 -12.50 5.20
N GLU A 220 4.00 -13.11 4.16
CA GLU A 220 3.09 -12.43 3.25
C GLU A 220 1.70 -12.32 3.88
N ARG A 221 1.18 -11.10 3.92
CA ARG A 221 -0.19 -10.82 4.31
C ARG A 221 -1.06 -10.82 3.06
N ALA A 222 -2.11 -11.63 3.07
CA ALA A 222 -3.12 -11.58 2.02
C ALA A 222 -4.03 -10.37 2.22
N VAL A 223 -4.45 -9.76 1.12
CA VAL A 223 -5.46 -8.70 1.14
C VAL A 223 -6.81 -9.32 1.54
N ASN A 224 -7.53 -8.67 2.45
CA ASN A 224 -8.86 -9.08 2.86
C ASN A 224 -9.82 -9.09 1.65
N ALA A 225 -10.70 -10.07 1.58
CA ALA A 225 -11.61 -10.22 0.45
C ALA A 225 -12.53 -9.00 0.22
N ARG A 226 -13.06 -8.41 1.29
CA ARG A 226 -13.89 -7.18 1.21
C ARG A 226 -13.09 -5.98 0.73
N TYR A 227 -11.84 -5.86 1.19
CA TYR A 227 -10.96 -4.79 0.73
C TYR A 227 -10.57 -4.97 -0.74
N GLN A 228 -10.44 -6.22 -1.20
CA GLN A 228 -10.25 -6.51 -2.62
C GLN A 228 -11.49 -6.14 -3.44
N GLN A 229 -12.71 -6.41 -2.94
CA GLN A 229 -13.96 -5.99 -3.60
C GLN A 229 -14.05 -4.46 -3.75
N LEU A 230 -13.66 -3.71 -2.71
CA LEU A 230 -13.56 -2.26 -2.80
C LEU A 230 -12.54 -1.84 -3.87
N ALA A 231 -11.36 -2.45 -3.90
CA ALA A 231 -10.36 -2.15 -4.91
C ALA A 231 -10.84 -2.44 -6.33
N ASP A 232 -11.56 -3.54 -6.52
CA ASP A 232 -12.14 -3.92 -7.81
C ASP A 232 -13.23 -2.93 -8.24
N HIS A 233 -14.08 -2.49 -7.31
CA HIS A 233 -15.13 -1.51 -7.56
C HIS A 233 -14.55 -0.17 -8.01
N TYR A 234 -13.53 0.32 -7.33
CA TYR A 234 -12.84 1.59 -7.66
C TYR A 234 -11.73 1.42 -8.71
N GLN A 235 -11.52 0.22 -9.23
CA GLN A 235 -10.50 -0.09 -10.25
C GLN A 235 -9.08 0.36 -9.86
N THR A 236 -8.75 0.23 -8.58
CA THR A 236 -7.41 0.48 -8.01
C THR A 236 -6.73 -0.83 -7.61
N ALA A 237 -5.44 -0.79 -7.33
CA ALA A 237 -4.69 -1.95 -6.85
C ALA A 237 -4.19 -1.69 -5.41
N ILE A 238 -4.44 -2.64 -4.49
CA ILE A 238 -3.93 -2.54 -3.13
C ILE A 238 -2.51 -3.11 -3.08
N VAL A 239 -1.55 -2.27 -2.70
CA VAL A 239 -0.13 -2.60 -2.62
C VAL A 239 0.37 -2.32 -1.20
N PRO A 240 0.19 -3.21 -0.22
CA PRO A 240 0.61 -2.97 1.15
C PRO A 240 2.10 -2.62 1.25
N ALA A 241 2.43 -1.66 2.12
CA ALA A 241 3.81 -1.28 2.39
C ALA A 241 4.62 -2.48 2.90
N ARG A 242 5.92 -2.53 2.57
CA ARG A 242 6.78 -3.63 2.97
C ARG A 242 7.19 -3.50 4.43
N PRO A 243 7.14 -4.60 5.20
CA PRO A 243 7.66 -4.59 6.57
C PRO A 243 9.17 -4.26 6.57
N LYS A 244 9.60 -3.45 7.53
CA LYS A 244 11.02 -3.12 7.81
C LYS A 244 11.76 -2.29 6.73
N LYS A 245 11.06 -1.57 5.83
CA LYS A 245 11.71 -0.60 4.93
C LYS A 245 11.24 0.84 5.25
N PRO A 246 11.99 1.61 6.05
CA PRO A 246 11.60 2.96 6.51
C PRO A 246 11.29 3.93 5.37
N ARG A 247 12.01 3.83 4.26
CA ARG A 247 11.80 4.70 3.09
C ARG A 247 10.42 4.54 2.45
N ASP A 248 9.81 3.36 2.59
CA ASP A 248 8.47 3.09 2.06
C ASP A 248 7.37 3.74 2.90
N LYS A 249 7.67 4.06 4.16
CA LYS A 249 6.73 4.62 5.15
C LYS A 249 6.87 6.13 5.32
N ALA A 250 8.01 6.73 4.98
CA ALA A 250 8.35 8.10 5.32
C ALA A 250 7.27 9.14 4.97
N SER A 251 6.57 8.98 3.84
CA SER A 251 5.51 9.93 3.45
C SER A 251 4.22 9.72 4.25
N ALA A 252 3.84 8.47 4.55
CA ALA A 252 2.68 8.18 5.40
C ALA A 252 2.95 8.59 6.86
N GLU A 253 4.12 8.22 7.40
CA GLU A 253 4.57 8.63 8.73
C GLU A 253 4.63 10.17 8.85
N ASN A 254 5.09 10.87 7.82
CA ASN A 254 5.09 12.33 7.82
C ASN A 254 3.66 12.90 7.80
N ALA A 255 2.73 12.29 7.05
CA ALA A 255 1.32 12.69 7.04
C ALA A 255 0.68 12.47 8.42
N VAL A 256 0.90 11.33 9.05
CA VAL A 256 0.44 11.05 10.42
C VAL A 256 1.05 12.06 11.41
N ASN A 257 2.34 12.37 11.30
CA ASN A 257 2.98 13.39 12.14
C ASN A 257 2.38 14.80 11.94
N VAL A 258 1.97 15.16 10.72
CA VAL A 258 1.27 16.42 10.46
C VAL A 258 -0.10 16.39 11.11
N VAL A 259 -0.86 15.30 11.01
CA VAL A 259 -2.16 15.14 11.69
C VAL A 259 -1.99 15.24 13.19
N ASN A 260 -1.04 14.51 13.80
CA ASN A 260 -0.82 14.55 15.24
C ASN A 260 -0.52 15.97 15.74
N LYS A 261 0.32 16.72 15.01
CA LYS A 261 0.71 18.08 15.43
C LYS A 261 -0.31 19.16 15.11
N ARG A 262 -0.97 19.07 13.95
CA ARG A 262 -1.79 20.15 13.39
C ARG A 262 -3.29 19.89 13.44
N VAL A 263 -3.70 18.67 13.71
CA VAL A 263 -5.10 18.31 13.98
C VAL A 263 -5.24 18.00 15.46
N ILE A 264 -4.68 16.89 15.94
CA ILE A 264 -4.85 16.44 17.32
C ILE A 264 -4.29 17.48 18.30
N GLY A 265 -3.02 17.87 18.15
CA GLY A 265 -2.41 18.85 19.05
C GLY A 265 -3.01 20.25 18.98
N TYR A 266 -3.70 20.62 17.90
CA TYR A 266 -4.41 21.90 17.81
C TYR A 266 -5.78 21.87 18.48
N LEU A 267 -6.44 20.73 18.43
CA LEU A 267 -7.79 20.50 19.01
C LEU A 267 -7.72 19.88 20.42
N GLU A 268 -6.53 19.81 21.03
CA GLU A 268 -6.31 19.12 22.32
C GLU A 268 -7.16 19.70 23.46
N ASP A 269 -7.39 21.03 23.45
CA ASP A 269 -8.15 21.73 24.48
C ASP A 269 -9.66 21.77 24.20
N ASP A 270 -10.11 21.31 23.02
CA ASP A 270 -11.51 21.32 22.63
C ASP A 270 -12.23 20.08 23.17
N VAL A 271 -13.49 20.27 23.59
CA VAL A 271 -14.35 19.18 24.07
C VAL A 271 -15.39 18.86 23.03
N PHE A 272 -15.37 17.62 22.54
CA PHE A 272 -16.34 17.11 21.57
C PHE A 272 -17.33 16.17 22.24
N THR A 273 -18.61 16.33 21.92
CA THR A 273 -19.69 15.51 22.47
C THR A 273 -20.21 14.46 21.48
N THR A 274 -19.91 14.63 20.20
CA THR A 274 -20.30 13.72 19.13
C THR A 274 -19.16 13.51 18.14
N LEU A 275 -19.17 12.34 17.49
CA LEU A 275 -18.23 12.05 16.40
C LEU A 275 -18.38 13.03 15.23
N ASN A 276 -19.60 13.54 15.00
CA ASN A 276 -19.88 14.51 13.94
C ASN A 276 -19.23 15.88 14.23
N GLU A 277 -19.34 16.37 15.47
CA GLU A 277 -18.67 17.62 15.90
C GLU A 277 -17.15 17.50 15.72
N LEU A 278 -16.57 16.40 16.19
CA LEU A 278 -15.15 16.13 16.02
C LEU A 278 -14.75 16.10 14.55
N ASN A 279 -15.52 15.42 13.70
CA ASN A 279 -15.24 15.35 12.27
C ASN A 279 -15.34 16.71 11.57
N THR A 280 -16.29 17.55 11.96
CA THR A 280 -16.39 18.92 11.45
C THR A 280 -15.15 19.74 11.79
N ALA A 281 -14.68 19.68 13.02
CA ALA A 281 -13.46 20.36 13.45
C ALA A 281 -12.21 19.83 12.70
N ILE A 282 -12.12 18.51 12.53
CA ILE A 282 -11.04 17.88 11.73
C ILE A 282 -11.07 18.37 10.28
N GLU A 283 -12.23 18.43 9.64
CA GLU A 283 -12.39 18.90 8.26
C GLU A 283 -11.91 20.35 8.09
N GLU A 284 -12.23 21.22 9.04
CA GLU A 284 -11.75 22.62 9.05
C GLU A 284 -10.23 22.70 9.15
N ARG A 285 -9.63 21.91 10.05
CA ARG A 285 -8.16 21.83 10.21
C ARG A 285 -7.48 21.28 8.97
N VAL A 286 -8.03 20.22 8.39
CA VAL A 286 -7.50 19.61 7.15
C VAL A 286 -7.59 20.58 5.98
N ARG A 287 -8.70 21.35 5.90
CA ARG A 287 -8.83 22.41 4.89
C ARG A 287 -7.73 23.45 5.02
N GLU A 288 -7.48 23.96 6.22
CA GLU A 288 -6.39 24.92 6.48
C GLU A 288 -5.02 24.33 6.11
N ILE A 289 -4.75 23.07 6.50
CA ILE A 289 -3.49 22.39 6.17
C ILE A 289 -3.29 22.29 4.65
N ASN A 290 -4.35 22.03 3.91
CA ASN A 290 -4.27 21.84 2.47
C ASN A 290 -4.22 23.16 1.68
N HIS A 291 -4.95 24.18 2.09
CA HIS A 291 -5.16 25.40 1.32
C HIS A 291 -4.32 26.60 1.81
N ASP A 292 -4.02 26.70 3.10
CA ASP A 292 -3.45 27.91 3.67
C ASP A 292 -1.97 27.74 4.04
N ILE A 293 -1.54 26.50 4.36
CA ILE A 293 -0.16 26.24 4.77
C ILE A 293 0.73 26.01 3.54
N ARG A 294 1.60 26.98 3.31
CA ARG A 294 2.59 26.90 2.24
C ARG A 294 3.72 25.94 2.54
N ARG A 295 4.21 25.28 1.51
CA ARG A 295 5.37 24.38 1.53
C ARG A 295 6.67 25.17 1.27
N ALA A 296 7.80 24.47 1.27
CA ALA A 296 9.10 25.08 1.01
C ALA A 296 9.25 25.66 -0.40
N ASP A 297 8.45 25.20 -1.35
CA ASP A 297 8.39 25.68 -2.74
C ASP A 297 7.37 26.81 -2.93
N ASP A 298 6.85 27.38 -1.84
CA ASP A 298 5.84 28.44 -1.80
C ASP A 298 4.48 28.06 -2.39
N THR A 299 4.22 26.78 -2.61
CA THR A 299 2.91 26.25 -3.04
C THR A 299 2.14 25.67 -1.86
N THR A 300 0.81 25.67 -1.95
CA THR A 300 -0.03 24.86 -1.04
C THR A 300 -0.19 23.44 -1.58
N ARG A 301 -0.66 22.51 -0.72
CA ARG A 301 -0.98 21.15 -1.15
C ARG A 301 -2.08 21.13 -2.20
N TRP A 302 -3.08 21.99 -1.99
CA TRP A 302 -4.21 22.12 -2.90
C TRP A 302 -3.79 22.67 -4.27
N GLU A 303 -3.02 23.76 -4.30
CA GLU A 303 -2.53 24.33 -5.57
C GLU A 303 -1.80 23.28 -6.40
N ARG A 304 -0.90 22.53 -5.78
CA ARG A 304 -0.17 21.48 -6.47
C ARG A 304 -1.04 20.33 -6.93
N PHE A 305 -2.00 19.91 -6.10
CA PHE A 305 -2.98 18.90 -6.47
C PHE A 305 -3.82 19.34 -7.66
N ASP A 306 -4.38 20.54 -7.58
CA ASP A 306 -5.31 21.06 -8.57
C ASP A 306 -4.64 21.24 -9.95
N THR A 307 -3.39 21.69 -9.97
CA THR A 307 -2.67 21.97 -11.20
C THR A 307 -2.00 20.76 -11.85
N GLU A 308 -1.54 19.79 -11.05
CA GLU A 308 -0.66 18.74 -11.56
C GLU A 308 -1.19 17.31 -11.34
N GLU A 309 -2.13 17.09 -10.40
CA GLU A 309 -2.51 15.73 -9.98
C GLU A 309 -3.97 15.39 -10.20
N ARG A 310 -4.89 16.33 -10.04
CA ARG A 310 -6.35 16.10 -10.10
C ARG A 310 -6.78 15.38 -11.38
N GLU A 311 -6.37 15.85 -12.55
CA GLU A 311 -6.77 15.28 -13.84
C GLU A 311 -6.19 13.89 -14.11
N LEU A 312 -5.25 13.44 -13.28
CA LEU A 312 -4.60 12.15 -13.41
C LEU A 312 -5.24 11.06 -12.56
N LEU A 313 -6.15 11.43 -11.67
CA LEU A 313 -6.98 10.49 -10.95
C LEU A 313 -7.98 9.83 -11.90
N SER A 314 -8.26 8.54 -11.68
CA SER A 314 -9.36 7.88 -12.36
C SER A 314 -10.69 8.43 -11.86
N PRO A 315 -11.74 8.54 -12.70
CA PRO A 315 -13.03 9.04 -12.26
C PRO A 315 -13.64 8.11 -11.21
N LEU A 316 -14.41 8.69 -10.30
CA LEU A 316 -15.22 7.92 -9.36
C LEU A 316 -16.28 7.11 -10.13
N PRO A 317 -16.64 5.90 -9.65
CA PRO A 317 -17.80 5.17 -10.18
C PRO A 317 -19.10 5.94 -9.89
N ASP A 318 -20.10 5.78 -10.76
CA ASP A 318 -21.41 6.43 -10.61
C ASP A 318 -22.14 6.03 -9.33
N ILE A 319 -21.89 4.83 -8.84
CA ILE A 319 -22.45 4.29 -7.59
C ILE A 319 -21.28 4.07 -6.62
N GLY A 320 -21.40 4.61 -5.41
CA GLY A 320 -20.43 4.38 -4.35
C GLY A 320 -20.36 2.90 -3.94
N PHE A 321 -19.24 2.48 -3.36
CA PHE A 321 -19.12 1.14 -2.80
C PHE A 321 -19.98 1.04 -1.53
N GLU A 322 -20.86 0.05 -1.50
CA GLU A 322 -21.65 -0.30 -0.30
C GLU A 322 -21.12 -1.65 0.24
N ASP A 323 -20.75 -1.67 1.52
CA ASP A 323 -20.38 -2.90 2.22
C ASP A 323 -21.66 -3.65 2.57
N VAL A 324 -22.11 -4.52 1.67
CA VAL A 324 -23.27 -5.38 1.92
C VAL A 324 -22.79 -6.60 2.73
N GLU A 325 -23.34 -6.75 3.96
CA GLU A 325 -23.10 -7.91 4.82
C GLU A 325 -23.67 -9.22 4.26
#